data_f61eeb56fc272758b04ba30afa529daf
#
_entry.id   f61eeb56fc272758b04ba30afa529daf
#
_cell.length_a   1.000
_cell.length_b   1.000
_cell.length_c   1.000
_cell.angle_alpha   90.00
_cell.angle_beta   90.00
_cell.angle_gamma   90.00
#
_symmetry.space_group_name_H-M   'P 1'
#
loop_
_entity.id
_entity.type
_entity.pdbx_description
1 polymer ?
#
loop_
_entity_poly.entity_id
_entity_poly.type
_entity_poly.pdbx_seq_one_letter_code
_entity_poly.pdbx_strand_id
1 'polypeptide(L)'
;MKRIFDSILIAVAFVAISMVVVSCGGGTNGGKAKKVVVPVLDFDEALANVEDVKLSEFATSVRYIPLETNQESLVGGHNIGDFRVKDGVGFFFRATFQEKIGVRFFSPDGEFIRPIGVKGRAKGEFLFNTMVIPSFDRDEIAIGGPNGLAVYTLENEYVKNVSYDTLSKYNPFVVGYSYIGDGKYDAVAGLRMNVKDGEENLVVPVFGEDGSVERVFPVMEEGTHQYQFANGPEAGVVMKNVNIGVRSDFGGNSYYLRAGTEHEDTLYMFGKDYRLVPFMVFDYGVYKAAREQGLYPNYLQISNSKIAQINDTYLFPITVPAIDFPDFEKFSETLSQSTVLYNPQKYQVRTLSQDKRTGITGFVNVLDGGIPFYPDVIEGNKMYQVIDAISFIDLAALSNSPKMKAVAKKLGEESNPVVIEVTLKD
;
A
#
# COMPACT_ATOMS: atom_id res chain seq x y z
N MET A 1 29.97 -60.83 4.94
CA MET A 1 30.68 -59.58 4.82
C MET A 1 30.25 -58.95 3.51
N LYS A 2 29.22 -58.05 3.56
CA LYS A 2 28.85 -57.18 2.46
C LYS A 2 28.61 -55.80 3.09
N ARG A 3 29.45 -54.84 2.73
CA ARG A 3 29.32 -53.45 3.13
C ARG A 3 28.20 -52.84 2.30
N ILE A 4 27.21 -52.28 2.98
CA ILE A 4 26.16 -51.42 2.40
C ILE A 4 26.72 -50.01 2.42
N PHE A 5 26.91 -49.42 1.26
CA PHE A 5 27.19 -48.00 1.09
C PHE A 5 25.85 -47.29 1.06
N ASP A 6 25.58 -46.54 2.08
CA ASP A 6 24.48 -45.57 2.09
C ASP A 6 24.90 -44.36 1.26
N SER A 7 24.28 -44.22 0.09
CA SER A 7 24.40 -43.04 -0.74
C SER A 7 23.40 -42.01 -0.21
N ILE A 8 23.89 -41.01 0.49
CA ILE A 8 23.13 -39.79 0.81
C ILE A 8 23.00 -39.00 -0.49
N LEU A 9 21.81 -39.01 -1.09
CA LEU A 9 21.43 -38.11 -2.16
C LEU A 9 21.19 -36.74 -1.54
N ILE A 10 22.14 -35.82 -1.66
CA ILE A 10 21.92 -34.41 -1.43
C ILE A 10 21.20 -33.91 -2.67
N ALA A 11 19.88 -33.72 -2.55
CA ALA A 11 19.12 -33.00 -3.56
C ALA A 11 19.50 -31.50 -3.44
N VAL A 12 20.43 -31.07 -4.29
CA VAL A 12 20.65 -29.65 -4.52
C VAL A 12 19.51 -29.18 -5.39
N ALA A 13 18.54 -28.51 -4.78
CA ALA A 13 17.50 -27.79 -5.52
C ALA A 13 18.18 -26.66 -6.29
N PHE A 14 18.32 -26.82 -7.59
CA PHE A 14 18.64 -25.73 -8.48
C PHE A 14 17.40 -24.82 -8.54
N VAL A 15 17.41 -23.72 -7.80
CA VAL A 15 16.48 -22.63 -8.00
C VAL A 15 16.78 -22.03 -9.37
N ALA A 16 15.92 -22.27 -10.33
CA ALA A 16 16.00 -21.64 -11.64
C ALA A 16 15.67 -20.16 -11.47
N ILE A 17 16.68 -19.31 -11.44
CA ILE A 17 16.52 -17.85 -11.39
C ILE A 17 16.01 -17.40 -12.75
N SER A 18 14.71 -17.13 -12.85
CA SER A 18 14.13 -16.47 -14.03
C SER A 18 14.51 -14.99 -14.00
N MET A 19 15.42 -14.60 -14.87
CA MET A 19 15.85 -13.20 -15.02
C MET A 19 15.38 -12.65 -16.35
N VAL A 20 14.56 -11.63 -16.32
CA VAL A 20 14.19 -10.87 -17.52
C VAL A 20 15.24 -9.79 -17.77
N VAL A 21 15.79 -9.81 -18.96
CA VAL A 21 16.79 -8.85 -19.39
C VAL A 21 16.11 -7.79 -20.24
N VAL A 22 15.84 -6.64 -19.64
CA VAL A 22 15.35 -5.48 -20.39
C VAL A 22 16.54 -4.76 -21.05
N SER A 23 16.56 -4.74 -22.38
CA SER A 23 17.57 -3.98 -23.14
C SER A 23 17.08 -2.55 -23.35
N CYS A 24 17.62 -1.60 -22.62
CA CYS A 24 17.43 -0.17 -22.87
C CYS A 24 18.21 0.23 -24.12
N GLY A 25 17.55 0.33 -25.26
CA GLY A 25 18.14 0.80 -26.51
C GLY A 25 17.72 2.22 -26.82
N GLY A 26 18.66 3.13 -26.77
CA GLY A 26 18.42 4.50 -27.25
C GLY A 26 19.58 5.45 -26.97
N GLY A 27 20.37 5.77 -27.98
CA GLY A 27 21.34 6.89 -27.95
C GLY A 27 22.74 6.48 -28.33
N THR A 28 23.16 6.96 -29.50
CA THR A 28 24.47 6.88 -30.09
C THR A 28 25.54 7.60 -29.25
N ASN A 29 26.05 6.91 -28.25
CA ASN A 29 27.39 7.18 -27.71
C ASN A 29 27.87 5.91 -27.01
N GLY A 30 28.99 5.36 -27.43
CA GLY A 30 29.53 4.03 -27.17
C GLY A 30 29.87 3.65 -25.70
N GLY A 31 29.00 3.94 -24.77
CA GLY A 31 29.02 3.38 -23.42
C GLY A 31 28.22 2.09 -23.40
N LYS A 32 28.84 0.98 -23.04
CA LYS A 32 28.09 -0.28 -22.77
C LYS A 32 27.00 0.00 -21.77
N ALA A 33 25.71 -0.02 -22.21
CA ALA A 33 24.59 0.06 -21.32
C ALA A 33 24.74 -1.04 -20.26
N LYS A 34 24.75 -0.68 -18.98
CA LYS A 34 24.70 -1.65 -17.89
C LYS A 34 23.36 -2.38 -18.02
N LYS A 35 23.46 -3.69 -18.21
CA LYS A 35 22.30 -4.57 -18.26
C LYS A 35 21.65 -4.55 -16.88
N VAL A 36 20.51 -3.89 -16.74
CA VAL A 36 19.73 -3.90 -15.49
C VAL A 36 19.01 -5.25 -15.46
N VAL A 37 19.30 -6.04 -14.45
CA VAL A 37 18.59 -7.30 -14.19
C VAL A 37 17.45 -6.97 -13.25
N VAL A 38 16.22 -7.11 -13.73
CA VAL A 38 15.01 -6.88 -12.93
C VAL A 38 14.63 -8.21 -12.27
N PRO A 39 14.42 -8.25 -10.92
CA PRO A 39 14.00 -9.45 -10.24
C PRO A 39 12.59 -9.87 -10.68
N VAL A 40 12.36 -11.18 -10.72
CA VAL A 40 11.05 -11.78 -11.04
C VAL A 40 10.50 -12.42 -9.78
N LEU A 41 9.27 -12.09 -9.42
CA LEU A 41 8.49 -12.77 -8.39
C LEU A 41 7.57 -13.78 -9.06
N ASP A 42 7.89 -15.07 -8.87
CA ASP A 42 7.12 -16.19 -9.38
C ASP A 42 6.04 -16.57 -8.37
N PHE A 43 4.76 -16.46 -8.77
CA PHE A 43 3.64 -16.77 -7.88
C PHE A 43 3.36 -18.27 -7.76
N ASP A 44 3.75 -19.11 -8.71
CA ASP A 44 3.64 -20.56 -8.55
C ASP A 44 4.62 -21.03 -7.47
N GLU A 45 5.86 -20.52 -7.48
CA GLU A 45 6.85 -20.79 -6.42
C GLU A 45 6.37 -20.21 -5.08
N ALA A 46 5.88 -18.98 -5.06
CA ALA A 46 5.40 -18.31 -3.85
C ALA A 46 4.28 -19.11 -3.17
N LEU A 47 3.27 -19.52 -3.92
CA LEU A 47 2.12 -20.27 -3.40
C LEU A 47 2.43 -21.71 -3.02
N ALA A 48 3.51 -22.28 -3.55
CA ALA A 48 4.04 -23.57 -3.11
C ALA A 48 4.76 -23.48 -1.75
N ASN A 49 5.25 -22.29 -1.35
CA ASN A 49 6.04 -22.05 -0.14
C ASN A 49 5.24 -21.34 0.96
N VAL A 50 4.07 -21.88 1.31
CA VAL A 50 3.24 -21.38 2.42
C VAL A 50 3.80 -21.89 3.74
N GLU A 51 4.15 -20.98 4.66
CA GLU A 51 4.76 -21.35 5.93
C GLU A 51 4.40 -20.40 7.09
N ASP A 52 4.64 -20.88 8.31
CA ASP A 52 4.50 -20.13 9.55
C ASP A 52 5.71 -19.21 9.76
N VAL A 53 5.67 -18.01 9.18
CA VAL A 53 6.72 -17.02 9.37
C VAL A 53 6.58 -16.36 10.74
N LYS A 54 7.61 -16.43 11.56
CA LYS A 54 7.57 -15.91 12.93
C LYS A 54 7.81 -14.41 12.96
N LEU A 55 6.96 -13.68 13.69
CA LEU A 55 7.12 -12.24 13.91
C LEU A 55 8.50 -11.90 14.51
N SER A 56 9.05 -12.80 15.33
CA SER A 56 10.37 -12.66 15.94
C SER A 56 11.54 -12.69 14.94
N GLU A 57 11.32 -13.02 13.67
CA GLU A 57 12.34 -12.88 12.63
C GLU A 57 12.62 -11.40 12.33
N PHE A 58 11.59 -10.55 12.41
CA PHE A 58 11.60 -9.14 12.04
C PHE A 58 11.54 -8.19 13.23
N ALA A 59 11.00 -8.62 14.36
CA ALA A 59 10.60 -7.74 15.45
C ALA A 59 11.12 -8.21 16.81
N THR A 60 11.13 -7.27 17.76
CA THR A 60 11.64 -7.46 19.14
C THR A 60 10.56 -7.39 20.20
N SER A 61 9.47 -6.64 19.96
CA SER A 61 8.43 -6.43 20.96
C SER A 61 7.06 -6.16 20.35
N VAL A 62 6.02 -6.40 21.16
CA VAL A 62 4.61 -6.10 20.84
C VAL A 62 4.00 -5.31 21.98
N ARG A 63 3.24 -4.26 21.65
CA ARG A 63 2.45 -3.43 22.57
C ARG A 63 1.02 -3.32 22.06
N TYR A 64 0.05 -3.36 22.95
CA TYR A 64 -1.37 -3.18 22.66
C TYR A 64 -1.83 -1.86 23.24
N ILE A 65 -2.32 -0.94 22.42
CA ILE A 65 -2.66 0.43 22.75
C ILE A 65 -4.15 0.63 22.52
N PRO A 66 -4.99 0.53 23.57
CA PRO A 66 -6.40 0.87 23.43
C PRO A 66 -6.53 2.38 23.24
N LEU A 67 -7.29 2.81 22.22
CA LEU A 67 -7.57 4.21 22.03
C LEU A 67 -8.63 4.71 23.02
N GLU A 68 -8.43 5.89 23.56
CA GLU A 68 -9.39 6.54 24.44
C GLU A 68 -10.75 6.65 23.77
N THR A 69 -11.81 6.32 24.52
CA THR A 69 -13.17 6.34 24.06
C THR A 69 -13.98 7.38 24.80
N ASN A 70 -14.37 8.43 24.08
CA ASN A 70 -15.31 9.44 24.55
C ASN A 70 -16.17 9.92 23.36
N GLN A 71 -17.10 10.80 23.58
CA GLN A 71 -18.03 11.25 22.54
C GLN A 71 -17.33 11.94 21.33
N GLU A 72 -16.20 12.60 21.52
CA GLU A 72 -15.45 13.30 20.45
C GLU A 72 -14.43 12.38 19.77
N SER A 73 -13.93 11.37 20.47
CA SER A 73 -12.87 10.49 20.01
C SER A 73 -13.36 9.28 19.22
N LEU A 74 -14.67 9.02 19.13
CA LEU A 74 -15.22 7.79 18.51
C LEU A 74 -14.74 7.62 17.06
N VAL A 75 -14.06 6.52 16.79
CA VAL A 75 -13.63 6.06 15.47
C VAL A 75 -14.66 5.06 14.97
N GLY A 76 -15.44 5.42 13.95
CA GLY A 76 -16.43 4.49 13.37
C GLY A 76 -15.76 3.24 12.76
N GLY A 77 -16.38 2.07 12.93
CA GLY A 77 -15.82 0.78 12.51
C GLY A 77 -15.41 0.69 11.02
N HIS A 78 -15.98 1.50 10.15
CA HIS A 78 -15.64 1.56 8.74
C HIS A 78 -14.34 2.33 8.43
N ASN A 79 -13.77 3.04 9.41
CA ASN A 79 -12.63 3.93 9.22
C ASN A 79 -11.30 3.35 9.70
N ILE A 80 -11.29 2.11 10.16
CA ILE A 80 -10.07 1.43 10.63
C ILE A 80 -9.04 1.32 9.51
N GLY A 81 -9.46 1.18 8.26
CA GLY A 81 -8.58 1.12 7.09
C GLY A 81 -7.88 2.42 6.69
N ASP A 82 -8.29 3.55 7.25
CA ASP A 82 -7.73 4.88 6.93
C ASP A 82 -6.94 5.46 8.10
N PHE A 83 -6.12 4.63 8.64
CA PHE A 83 -5.19 4.90 9.72
C PHE A 83 -3.84 5.40 9.19
N ARG A 84 -3.30 6.44 9.83
CA ARG A 84 -1.96 6.96 9.55
C ARG A 84 -1.22 7.14 10.86
N VAL A 85 0.09 7.04 10.77
CA VAL A 85 1.01 7.21 11.91
C VAL A 85 2.02 8.29 11.57
N LYS A 86 2.42 9.07 12.54
CA LYS A 86 3.65 9.84 12.53
C LYS A 86 4.47 9.38 13.73
N ASP A 87 5.64 8.79 13.47
CA ASP A 87 6.47 8.18 14.52
C ASP A 87 6.81 9.18 15.64
N GLY A 88 6.68 8.71 16.88
CA GLY A 88 6.89 9.52 18.08
C GLY A 88 5.83 10.59 18.35
N VAL A 89 4.88 10.85 17.41
CA VAL A 89 3.87 11.90 17.52
C VAL A 89 2.48 11.34 17.82
N GLY A 90 2.03 10.34 17.07
CA GLY A 90 0.77 9.68 17.33
C GLY A 90 0.04 9.12 16.11
N PHE A 91 -1.26 8.90 16.32
CA PHE A 91 -2.15 8.20 15.43
C PHE A 91 -3.23 9.13 14.85
N PHE A 92 -3.50 9.00 13.58
CA PHE A 92 -4.50 9.77 12.87
C PHE A 92 -5.52 8.83 12.24
N PHE A 93 -6.77 8.96 12.66
CA PHE A 93 -7.89 8.21 12.09
C PHE A 93 -8.75 9.15 11.28
N ARG A 94 -8.91 8.85 10.01
CA ARG A 94 -9.79 9.63 9.13
C ARG A 94 -11.23 9.57 9.64
N ALA A 95 -11.88 10.71 9.73
CA ALA A 95 -13.28 10.79 10.07
C ALA A 95 -14.18 10.31 8.92
N THR A 96 -15.42 9.91 9.19
CA THR A 96 -16.36 9.49 8.16
C THR A 96 -16.67 10.64 7.20
N PHE A 97 -17.08 10.32 5.98
CA PHE A 97 -17.44 11.33 4.99
C PHE A 97 -18.60 12.25 5.45
N GLN A 98 -19.43 11.81 6.37
CA GLN A 98 -20.57 12.57 6.89
C GLN A 98 -20.19 13.57 7.98
N GLU A 99 -19.04 13.39 8.62
CA GLU A 99 -18.57 14.26 9.68
C GLU A 99 -18.00 15.58 9.15
N LYS A 100 -17.96 16.57 10.02
CA LYS A 100 -17.41 17.90 9.68
C LYS A 100 -15.91 18.04 9.97
N ILE A 101 -15.30 17.05 10.58
CA ILE A 101 -13.87 17.00 10.89
C ILE A 101 -13.12 16.15 9.85
N GLY A 102 -11.80 16.32 9.76
CA GLY A 102 -10.95 15.54 8.85
C GLY A 102 -10.43 14.28 9.48
N VAL A 103 -9.78 14.42 10.61
CA VAL A 103 -9.16 13.31 11.34
C VAL A 103 -9.35 13.46 12.85
N ARG A 104 -9.24 12.35 13.56
CA ARG A 104 -9.04 12.29 15.00
C ARG A 104 -7.58 12.00 15.29
N PHE A 105 -6.98 12.83 16.10
CA PHE A 105 -5.60 12.73 16.51
C PHE A 105 -5.48 12.14 17.91
N PHE A 106 -4.70 11.08 18.06
CA PHE A 106 -4.39 10.41 19.32
C PHE A 106 -2.89 10.43 19.59
N SER A 107 -2.50 10.48 20.85
CA SER A 107 -1.13 10.35 21.29
C SER A 107 -0.55 8.94 20.99
N PRO A 108 0.78 8.74 21.09
CA PRO A 108 1.39 7.40 20.96
C PRO A 108 0.92 6.40 22.03
N ASP A 109 0.30 6.87 23.11
CA ASP A 109 -0.26 6.03 24.17
C ASP A 109 -1.78 5.82 24.05
N GLY A 110 -2.38 6.37 22.97
CA GLY A 110 -3.80 6.18 22.64
C GLY A 110 -4.73 7.21 23.27
N GLU A 111 -4.23 8.24 23.94
CA GLU A 111 -5.05 9.32 24.50
C GLU A 111 -5.55 10.23 23.38
N PHE A 112 -6.83 10.61 23.42
CA PHE A 112 -7.40 11.53 22.42
C PHE A 112 -6.88 12.94 22.65
N ILE A 113 -6.27 13.51 21.61
CA ILE A 113 -5.73 14.86 21.67
C ILE A 113 -6.76 15.88 21.17
N ARG A 114 -7.21 15.72 19.91
CA ARG A 114 -8.19 16.63 19.27
C ARG A 114 -8.64 16.16 17.89
N PRO A 115 -9.73 16.72 17.34
CA PRO A 115 -10.01 16.65 15.92
C PRO A 115 -9.15 17.67 15.15
N ILE A 116 -8.79 17.33 13.89
CA ILE A 116 -8.09 18.24 12.97
C ILE A 116 -8.85 18.38 11.66
N GLY A 117 -8.89 19.59 11.12
CA GLY A 117 -9.49 19.94 9.86
C GLY A 117 -11.00 20.17 9.94
N VAL A 118 -11.49 21.02 9.07
CA VAL A 118 -12.92 21.40 8.97
C VAL A 118 -13.39 21.17 7.54
N LYS A 119 -14.51 20.45 7.40
CA LYS A 119 -15.14 20.20 6.11
C LYS A 119 -16.02 21.37 5.69
N GLY A 120 -15.80 21.88 4.48
CA GLY A 120 -16.60 22.98 3.93
C GLY A 120 -15.99 23.52 2.63
N ARG A 121 -16.37 24.75 2.27
CA ARG A 121 -15.96 25.42 1.02
C ARG A 121 -15.23 26.74 1.24
N ALA A 122 -15.08 27.16 2.48
CA ALA A 122 -14.36 28.37 2.81
C ALA A 122 -12.84 28.14 2.73
N LYS A 123 -12.10 29.25 2.72
CA LYS A 123 -10.63 29.17 2.81
C LYS A 123 -10.24 28.43 4.10
N GLY A 124 -9.37 27.44 3.97
CA GLY A 124 -8.95 26.62 5.11
C GLY A 124 -9.88 25.45 5.43
N GLU A 125 -10.87 25.19 4.58
CA GLU A 125 -11.73 24.01 4.68
C GLU A 125 -11.42 23.02 3.57
N PHE A 126 -11.62 21.72 3.81
CA PHE A 126 -11.50 20.68 2.79
C PHE A 126 -12.88 20.23 2.29
N LEU A 127 -12.99 19.89 1.01
CA LEU A 127 -14.24 19.38 0.41
C LEU A 127 -14.40 17.88 0.61
N PHE A 128 -13.33 17.14 0.37
CA PHE A 128 -13.28 15.69 0.42
C PHE A 128 -12.24 15.25 1.43
N ASN A 129 -12.58 14.21 2.18
CA ASN A 129 -11.69 13.58 3.16
C ASN A 129 -11.37 12.16 2.71
N THR A 130 -10.69 12.02 1.57
CA THR A 130 -10.29 10.72 1.03
C THR A 130 -8.79 10.46 1.20
N MET A 131 -8.03 11.48 1.55
CA MET A 131 -6.58 11.41 1.74
C MET A 131 -6.18 12.13 3.02
N VAL A 132 -5.33 11.50 3.79
CA VAL A 132 -4.72 12.04 5.01
C VAL A 132 -3.23 11.77 4.93
N ILE A 133 -2.42 12.83 4.98
CA ILE A 133 -0.98 12.75 4.75
C ILE A 133 -0.26 13.53 5.86
N PRO A 134 0.25 12.87 6.89
CA PRO A 134 1.14 13.50 7.88
C PRO A 134 2.47 13.90 7.24
N SER A 135 2.98 15.07 7.60
CA SER A 135 4.34 15.48 7.24
C SER A 135 5.35 14.79 8.15
N PHE A 136 6.42 14.25 7.59
CA PHE A 136 7.44 13.56 8.42
C PHE A 136 8.44 14.52 9.08
N ASP A 137 8.63 15.73 8.56
CA ASP A 137 9.60 16.73 9.03
C ASP A 137 8.96 17.99 9.65
N ARG A 138 7.63 18.13 9.61
CA ARG A 138 6.88 19.26 10.18
C ARG A 138 5.70 18.76 11.00
N ASP A 139 5.27 19.54 11.99
CA ASP A 139 4.06 19.25 12.77
C ASP A 139 2.80 19.67 12.00
N GLU A 140 2.66 19.09 10.80
CA GLU A 140 1.60 19.37 9.86
C GLU A 140 0.95 18.08 9.35
N ILE A 141 -0.29 18.20 8.94
CA ILE A 141 -1.08 17.15 8.31
C ILE A 141 -1.91 17.74 7.16
N ALA A 142 -1.89 17.09 6.01
CA ALA A 142 -2.73 17.46 4.88
C ALA A 142 -3.95 16.55 4.80
N ILE A 143 -5.11 17.15 4.56
CA ILE A 143 -6.42 16.51 4.49
C ILE A 143 -7.10 16.95 3.20
N GLY A 144 -7.63 16.03 2.42
CA GLY A 144 -8.31 16.39 1.18
C GLY A 144 -8.67 15.23 0.28
N GLY A 145 -8.65 15.45 -1.01
CA GLY A 145 -9.03 14.49 -2.02
C GLY A 145 -8.59 14.92 -3.43
N PRO A 146 -9.21 14.37 -4.48
CA PRO A 146 -8.80 14.59 -5.87
C PRO A 146 -8.69 16.07 -6.30
N ASN A 147 -9.39 16.96 -5.62
CA ASN A 147 -9.44 18.39 -5.98
C ASN A 147 -8.42 19.26 -5.23
N GLY A 148 -7.64 18.69 -4.35
CA GLY A 148 -6.64 19.38 -3.55
C GLY A 148 -6.65 19.01 -2.08
N LEU A 149 -5.68 19.55 -1.36
CA LEU A 149 -5.49 19.31 0.08
C LEU A 149 -5.56 20.62 0.84
N ALA A 150 -6.10 20.59 2.06
CA ALA A 150 -5.93 21.64 3.07
C ALA A 150 -4.91 21.15 4.09
N VAL A 151 -3.89 21.95 4.36
CA VAL A 151 -2.81 21.63 5.31
C VAL A 151 -3.08 22.34 6.62
N TYR A 152 -2.98 21.63 7.70
CA TYR A 152 -3.16 22.11 9.08
C TYR A 152 -1.94 21.77 9.93
N THR A 153 -1.69 22.59 10.95
CA THR A 153 -0.80 22.20 12.03
C THR A 153 -1.45 21.11 12.89
N LEU A 154 -0.68 20.40 13.69
CA LEU A 154 -1.22 19.44 14.67
C LEU A 154 -2.05 20.14 15.77
N GLU A 155 -1.95 21.48 15.91
CA GLU A 155 -2.81 22.32 16.74
C GLU A 155 -4.13 22.71 16.08
N ASN A 156 -4.41 22.17 14.86
CA ASN A 156 -5.59 22.46 14.05
C ASN A 156 -5.64 23.90 13.48
N GLU A 157 -4.49 24.52 13.28
CA GLU A 157 -4.42 25.82 12.61
C GLU A 157 -4.22 25.60 11.10
N TYR A 158 -4.99 26.34 10.28
CA TYR A 158 -4.85 26.27 8.84
C TYR A 158 -3.52 26.89 8.38
N VAL A 159 -2.78 26.17 7.55
CA VAL A 159 -1.49 26.60 6.99
C VAL A 159 -1.67 27.07 5.54
N LYS A 160 -2.12 26.17 4.64
CA LYS A 160 -2.24 26.44 3.21
C LYS A 160 -3.15 25.44 2.50
N ASN A 161 -3.49 25.74 1.25
CA ASN A 161 -4.03 24.73 0.32
C ASN A 161 -2.97 24.27 -0.65
N VAL A 162 -3.03 23.00 -1.02
CA VAL A 162 -2.32 22.44 -2.18
C VAL A 162 -3.34 22.30 -3.28
N SER A 163 -3.21 23.07 -4.36
CA SER A 163 -4.27 23.26 -5.36
C SER A 163 -3.76 23.13 -6.79
N TYR A 164 -4.61 22.59 -7.65
CA TYR A 164 -4.39 22.49 -9.10
C TYR A 164 -4.86 23.71 -9.91
N ASP A 165 -5.12 24.84 -9.30
CA ASP A 165 -5.76 25.96 -9.98
C ASP A 165 -5.13 26.30 -11.33
N THR A 166 -3.79 26.22 -11.42
CA THR A 166 -3.06 26.43 -12.67
C THR A 166 -3.24 25.32 -13.70
N LEU A 167 -3.61 24.10 -13.27
CA LEU A 167 -3.85 22.94 -14.12
C LEU A 167 -5.34 22.68 -14.37
N SER A 168 -6.23 23.43 -13.74
CA SER A 168 -7.70 23.23 -13.83
C SER A 168 -8.22 23.18 -15.27
N LYS A 169 -7.62 23.94 -16.18
CA LYS A 169 -7.95 23.93 -17.61
C LYS A 169 -7.77 22.57 -18.30
N TYR A 170 -6.96 21.67 -17.72
CA TYR A 170 -6.72 20.31 -18.22
C TYR A 170 -7.59 19.26 -17.55
N ASN A 171 -8.52 19.69 -16.67
CA ASN A 171 -9.40 18.79 -15.91
C ASN A 171 -8.62 17.57 -15.31
N PRO A 172 -7.66 17.82 -14.41
CA PRO A 172 -6.78 16.78 -13.90
C PRO A 172 -7.56 15.74 -13.11
N PHE A 173 -7.22 14.46 -13.31
CA PHE A 173 -7.66 13.36 -12.47
C PHE A 173 -6.49 12.89 -11.61
N VAL A 174 -6.62 13.05 -10.28
CA VAL A 174 -5.54 12.72 -9.34
C VAL A 174 -5.70 11.31 -8.81
N VAL A 175 -4.63 10.54 -8.92
CA VAL A 175 -4.55 9.18 -8.42
C VAL A 175 -4.09 9.14 -6.95
N GLY A 176 -3.24 10.05 -6.54
CA GLY A 176 -2.75 10.15 -5.17
C GLY A 176 -1.76 11.28 -4.98
N TYR A 177 -1.69 11.80 -3.76
CA TYR A 177 -0.69 12.76 -3.32
C TYR A 177 0.31 12.09 -2.39
N SER A 178 1.54 12.64 -2.32
CA SER A 178 2.52 12.30 -1.30
C SER A 178 3.21 13.56 -0.79
N TYR A 179 3.59 13.53 0.47
CA TYR A 179 4.46 14.54 1.05
C TYR A 179 5.92 14.20 0.72
N ILE A 180 6.67 15.17 0.18
CA ILE A 180 8.05 14.97 -0.29
C ILE A 180 9.10 15.74 0.52
N GLY A 181 8.70 16.32 1.65
CA GLY A 181 9.58 17.09 2.55
C GLY A 181 9.53 18.60 2.28
N ASP A 182 10.07 19.37 3.22
CA ASP A 182 10.18 20.83 3.14
C ASP A 182 8.84 21.55 2.86
N GLY A 183 7.72 20.99 3.34
CA GLY A 183 6.38 21.53 3.08
C GLY A 183 5.90 21.35 1.64
N LYS A 184 6.54 20.53 0.84
CA LYS A 184 6.21 20.26 -0.55
C LYS A 184 5.45 18.95 -0.70
N TYR A 185 4.67 18.89 -1.77
CA TYR A 185 3.89 17.71 -2.14
C TYR A 185 4.12 17.37 -3.61
N ASP A 186 3.91 16.14 -3.97
CA ASP A 186 3.70 15.74 -5.35
C ASP A 186 2.39 14.95 -5.50
N ALA A 187 1.98 14.70 -6.73
CA ALA A 187 0.83 13.86 -7.02
C ALA A 187 1.01 13.14 -8.36
N VAL A 188 0.36 12.01 -8.51
CA VAL A 188 0.20 11.39 -9.83
C VAL A 188 -1.14 11.81 -10.40
N ALA A 189 -1.14 12.44 -11.56
CA ALA A 189 -2.34 12.97 -12.18
C ALA A 189 -2.39 12.67 -13.69
N GLY A 190 -3.56 12.30 -14.18
CA GLY A 190 -3.88 12.30 -15.61
C GLY A 190 -4.34 13.70 -16.03
N LEU A 191 -3.71 14.27 -17.05
CA LEU A 191 -4.13 15.53 -17.66
C LEU A 191 -4.72 15.28 -19.03
N ARG A 192 -5.94 15.81 -19.27
CA ARG A 192 -6.55 15.82 -20.61
C ARG A 192 -5.98 17.00 -21.39
N MET A 193 -4.96 16.72 -22.19
CA MET A 193 -4.23 17.76 -22.95
C MET A 193 -5.01 18.23 -24.17
N ASN A 194 -5.84 17.38 -24.78
CA ASN A 194 -6.60 17.76 -25.97
C ASN A 194 -7.92 16.98 -26.03
N VAL A 195 -9.03 17.67 -25.76
CA VAL A 195 -10.37 17.05 -25.75
C VAL A 195 -10.78 16.54 -27.14
N LYS A 196 -10.21 17.07 -28.23
CA LYS A 196 -10.54 16.67 -29.60
C LYS A 196 -9.82 15.37 -30.02
N ASP A 197 -8.64 15.11 -29.49
CA ASP A 197 -7.80 13.98 -29.92
C ASP A 197 -7.79 12.85 -28.85
N GLY A 198 -8.47 13.04 -27.73
CA GLY A 198 -8.57 12.04 -26.66
C GLY A 198 -7.24 11.71 -25.97
N GLU A 199 -6.24 12.58 -26.08
CA GLU A 199 -4.92 12.39 -25.46
C GLU A 199 -4.95 12.80 -24.00
N GLU A 200 -4.66 11.85 -23.12
CA GLU A 200 -4.37 12.10 -21.72
C GLU A 200 -2.89 11.80 -21.46
N ASN A 201 -2.19 12.71 -20.78
CA ASN A 201 -0.82 12.48 -20.36
C ASN A 201 -0.78 12.25 -18.86
N LEU A 202 -0.13 11.18 -18.46
CA LEU A 202 0.18 10.95 -17.06
C LEU A 202 1.34 11.85 -16.66
N VAL A 203 1.13 12.64 -15.60
CA VAL A 203 2.11 13.60 -15.10
C VAL A 203 2.25 13.54 -13.60
N VAL A 204 3.38 14.04 -13.11
CA VAL A 204 3.58 14.31 -11.68
C VAL A 204 3.73 15.82 -11.49
N PRO A 205 2.68 16.53 -11.06
CA PRO A 205 2.82 17.89 -10.56
C PRO A 205 3.52 17.87 -9.21
N VAL A 206 4.48 18.75 -9.05
CA VAL A 206 5.15 19.07 -7.79
C VAL A 206 4.63 20.41 -7.30
N PHE A 207 4.20 20.45 -6.05
CA PHE A 207 3.65 21.63 -5.39
C PHE A 207 4.71 22.23 -4.47
N GLY A 208 4.92 23.52 -4.62
CA GLY A 208 5.84 24.30 -3.81
C GLY A 208 5.40 24.45 -2.36
N GLU A 209 6.22 25.14 -1.59
CA GLU A 209 5.95 25.41 -0.17
C GLU A 209 4.68 26.25 0.04
N ASP A 210 4.32 27.09 -0.91
CA ASP A 210 3.08 27.88 -0.94
C ASP A 210 1.83 27.08 -1.33
N GLY A 211 2.01 25.79 -1.74
CA GLY A 211 0.95 24.89 -2.19
C GLY A 211 0.54 25.07 -3.66
N SER A 212 1.16 25.97 -4.41
CA SER A 212 0.96 26.11 -5.85
C SER A 212 1.80 25.10 -6.65
N VAL A 213 1.41 24.84 -7.91
CA VAL A 213 2.19 23.98 -8.80
C VAL A 213 3.52 24.66 -9.16
N GLU A 214 4.62 24.11 -8.71
CA GLU A 214 5.98 24.56 -9.00
C GLU A 214 6.50 23.99 -10.32
N ARG A 215 6.30 22.68 -10.52
CA ARG A 215 6.75 21.94 -11.71
C ARG A 215 5.76 20.85 -12.09
N VAL A 216 5.82 20.44 -13.35
CA VAL A 216 5.06 19.28 -13.86
C VAL A 216 6.03 18.39 -14.63
N PHE A 217 6.15 17.15 -14.24
CA PHE A 217 6.98 16.16 -14.90
C PHE A 217 6.11 15.18 -15.68
N PRO A 218 6.42 14.89 -16.95
CA PRO A 218 5.77 13.77 -17.63
C PRO A 218 6.25 12.45 -17.03
N VAL A 219 5.32 11.53 -16.79
CA VAL A 219 5.68 10.17 -16.39
C VAL A 219 6.16 9.44 -17.65
N MET A 220 7.44 9.08 -17.68
CA MET A 220 8.04 8.37 -18.81
C MET A 220 8.63 7.05 -18.32
N GLU A 221 8.39 5.99 -19.07
CA GLU A 221 9.12 4.73 -18.90
C GLU A 221 10.49 4.83 -19.56
N GLU A 222 11.48 4.21 -18.92
CA GLU A 222 12.81 4.13 -19.52
C GLU A 222 12.74 3.19 -20.73
N GLY A 223 12.92 3.78 -21.94
CA GLY A 223 12.96 3.04 -23.21
C GLY A 223 11.67 2.94 -24.01
N THR A 224 10.55 3.52 -23.59
CA THR A 224 9.29 3.46 -24.34
C THR A 224 8.41 4.71 -24.22
N HIS A 225 7.72 4.95 -25.24
CA HIS A 225 6.61 5.76 -25.69
C HIS A 225 5.85 6.60 -24.66
N GLN A 226 5.48 7.82 -25.11
CA GLN A 226 4.45 8.65 -24.50
C GLN A 226 3.15 7.85 -24.46
N TYR A 227 2.49 7.81 -23.27
CA TYR A 227 1.18 7.24 -23.15
C TYR A 227 0.16 8.19 -23.73
N GLN A 228 -0.53 7.74 -24.77
CA GLN A 228 -1.71 8.40 -25.32
C GLN A 228 -2.94 7.62 -24.88
N PHE A 229 -3.85 8.28 -24.20
CA PHE A 229 -5.17 7.74 -23.91
C PHE A 229 -6.11 8.15 -25.04
N ALA A 230 -6.60 7.20 -25.83
CA ALA A 230 -7.54 7.49 -26.90
C ALA A 230 -8.98 7.50 -26.36
N ASN A 231 -9.65 8.66 -26.42
CA ASN A 231 -11.09 8.77 -26.20
C ASN A 231 -11.79 9.01 -27.56
N GLY A 232 -12.65 8.11 -27.98
CA GLY A 232 -13.47 8.29 -29.19
C GLY A 232 -14.68 9.21 -28.94
N PRO A 233 -15.17 9.97 -29.96
CA PRO A 233 -16.22 10.99 -29.81
C PRO A 233 -17.64 10.47 -29.60
N GLU A 234 -17.88 9.16 -29.56
CA GLU A 234 -19.23 8.58 -29.50
C GLU A 234 -19.54 7.78 -28.24
N ALA A 235 -18.65 7.75 -27.28
CA ALA A 235 -18.88 6.99 -26.09
C ALA A 235 -19.34 7.89 -24.94
N GLY A 236 -20.53 7.67 -24.48
CA GLY A 236 -20.73 7.72 -23.03
C GLY A 236 -19.61 6.90 -22.41
N VAL A 237 -18.89 7.46 -21.46
CA VAL A 237 -17.63 7.01 -20.86
C VAL A 237 -17.49 5.47 -20.85
N VAL A 238 -17.09 4.87 -21.94
CA VAL A 238 -16.49 3.56 -21.94
C VAL A 238 -15.02 3.83 -21.66
N MET A 239 -14.64 3.65 -20.41
CA MET A 239 -13.23 3.63 -20.01
C MET A 239 -12.54 2.41 -20.66
N LYS A 240 -12.35 2.44 -21.96
CA LYS A 240 -11.45 1.52 -22.63
C LYS A 240 -10.04 2.05 -22.47
N ASN A 241 -9.25 1.33 -21.67
CA ASN A 241 -7.81 1.53 -21.47
C ASN A 241 -7.45 2.79 -20.68
N VAL A 242 -8.07 3.01 -19.54
CA VAL A 242 -7.48 3.91 -18.56
C VAL A 242 -6.35 3.15 -17.88
N ASN A 243 -5.11 3.37 -18.33
CA ASN A 243 -3.90 2.88 -17.69
C ASN A 243 -3.65 3.66 -16.38
N ILE A 244 -4.65 3.67 -15.50
CA ILE A 244 -4.51 4.26 -14.17
C ILE A 244 -3.82 3.21 -13.32
N GLY A 245 -2.58 3.48 -12.98
CA GLY A 245 -1.87 2.69 -11.99
C GLY A 245 -2.17 3.17 -10.58
N VAL A 246 -1.75 2.39 -9.63
CA VAL A 246 -1.79 2.72 -8.22
C VAL A 246 -0.38 3.09 -7.78
N ARG A 247 -0.25 4.26 -7.15
CA ARG A 247 0.97 4.66 -6.46
C ARG A 247 1.00 4.01 -5.08
N SER A 248 2.16 3.49 -4.71
CA SER A 248 2.45 2.96 -3.38
C SER A 248 3.77 3.54 -2.90
N ASP A 249 3.78 4.13 -1.71
CA ASP A 249 4.98 4.68 -1.10
C ASP A 249 5.41 3.79 0.06
N PHE A 250 6.61 3.21 -0.01
CA PHE A 250 7.18 2.38 1.04
C PHE A 250 8.72 2.34 0.93
N GLY A 251 9.39 2.07 2.06
CA GLY A 251 10.85 1.99 2.09
C GLY A 251 11.56 3.25 1.59
N GLY A 252 10.95 4.44 1.74
CA GLY A 252 11.50 5.71 1.29
C GLY A 252 11.45 5.95 -0.22
N ASN A 253 10.77 5.09 -0.98
CA ASN A 253 10.60 5.22 -2.43
C ASN A 253 9.13 5.21 -2.82
N SER A 254 8.84 5.76 -4.00
CA SER A 254 7.52 5.72 -4.62
C SER A 254 7.52 4.71 -5.74
N TYR A 255 6.46 3.91 -5.79
CA TYR A 255 6.28 2.86 -6.79
C TYR A 255 4.97 3.06 -7.54
N TYR A 256 4.91 2.51 -8.73
CA TYR A 256 3.75 2.59 -9.60
C TYR A 256 3.48 1.25 -10.25
N LEU A 257 2.28 0.71 -10.03
CA LEU A 257 1.81 -0.48 -10.71
C LEU A 257 0.61 -0.09 -11.58
N ARG A 258 0.66 -0.43 -12.85
CA ARG A 258 -0.46 -0.22 -13.76
C ARG A 258 -1.57 -1.20 -13.47
N ALA A 259 -2.80 -0.73 -13.46
CA ALA A 259 -3.97 -1.58 -13.23
C ALA A 259 -4.69 -1.88 -14.54
N GLY A 260 -5.08 -3.13 -14.75
CA GLY A 260 -5.98 -3.55 -15.83
C GLY A 260 -5.39 -3.55 -17.24
N THR A 261 -4.07 -3.63 -17.40
CA THR A 261 -3.38 -3.69 -18.68
C THR A 261 -2.49 -4.91 -18.82
N GLU A 262 -2.02 -5.20 -20.05
CA GLU A 262 -1.00 -6.22 -20.31
C GLU A 262 0.33 -5.96 -19.60
N HIS A 263 0.53 -4.73 -19.07
CA HIS A 263 1.73 -4.31 -18.33
C HIS A 263 1.57 -4.31 -16.81
N GLU A 264 0.47 -4.85 -16.28
CA GLU A 264 0.27 -5.00 -14.83
C GLU A 264 1.20 -6.06 -14.19
N ASP A 265 2.02 -6.69 -15.02
CA ASP A 265 3.05 -7.64 -14.61
C ASP A 265 4.34 -6.97 -14.11
N THR A 266 4.43 -5.64 -14.18
CA THR A 266 5.66 -4.93 -13.81
C THR A 266 5.38 -3.84 -12.78
N LEU A 267 6.04 -3.94 -11.62
CA LEU A 267 6.11 -2.86 -10.64
C LEU A 267 7.25 -1.93 -11.05
N TYR A 268 6.93 -0.66 -11.23
CA TYR A 268 7.89 0.39 -11.54
C TYR A 268 8.21 1.19 -10.28
N MET A 269 9.41 1.70 -10.20
CA MET A 269 9.83 2.69 -9.22
C MET A 269 9.94 4.06 -9.91
N PHE A 270 9.51 5.13 -9.24
CA PHE A 270 9.78 6.48 -9.68
C PHE A 270 11.26 6.81 -9.42
N GLY A 271 12.00 6.97 -10.48
CA GLY A 271 13.38 7.43 -10.45
C GLY A 271 13.48 8.96 -10.47
N LYS A 272 14.66 9.46 -10.82
CA LYS A 272 14.90 10.90 -11.00
C LYS A 272 13.97 11.44 -12.09
N ASP A 273 13.50 12.67 -11.88
CA ASP A 273 12.56 13.36 -12.79
C ASP A 273 11.29 12.53 -13.07
N TYR A 274 10.87 11.69 -12.09
CA TYR A 274 9.67 10.84 -12.16
C TYR A 274 9.63 9.88 -13.36
N ARG A 275 10.79 9.47 -13.87
CA ARG A 275 10.87 8.37 -14.83
C ARG A 275 10.48 7.07 -14.14
N LEU A 276 9.67 6.28 -14.82
CA LEU A 276 9.34 4.93 -14.38
C LEU A 276 10.49 3.99 -14.75
N VAL A 277 11.11 3.38 -13.75
CA VAL A 277 12.17 2.39 -13.91
C VAL A 277 11.60 1.04 -13.48
N PRO A 278 11.69 -0.01 -14.33
CA PRO A 278 11.24 -1.35 -13.92
C PRO A 278 11.97 -1.79 -12.65
N PHE A 279 11.19 -2.15 -11.63
CA PHE A 279 11.70 -2.54 -10.33
C PHE A 279 11.58 -4.03 -10.09
N MET A 280 10.43 -4.63 -10.45
CA MET A 280 10.13 -6.04 -10.28
C MET A 280 9.14 -6.50 -11.35
N VAL A 281 9.29 -7.72 -11.82
CA VAL A 281 8.33 -8.37 -12.72
C VAL A 281 7.59 -9.45 -11.94
N PHE A 282 6.28 -9.54 -12.16
CA PHE A 282 5.41 -10.57 -11.59
C PHE A 282 5.15 -11.66 -12.63
N ASP A 283 5.57 -12.89 -12.32
CA ASP A 283 5.17 -14.06 -13.11
C ASP A 283 3.95 -14.71 -12.46
N TYR A 284 2.83 -14.60 -13.16
CA TYR A 284 1.53 -15.09 -12.66
C TYR A 284 1.35 -16.60 -12.86
N GLY A 285 2.31 -17.31 -13.47
CA GLY A 285 2.29 -18.74 -13.63
C GLY A 285 0.97 -19.25 -14.20
N VAL A 286 0.35 -20.21 -13.50
CA VAL A 286 -0.93 -20.82 -13.92
C VAL A 286 -2.11 -19.83 -13.99
N TYR A 287 -2.03 -18.66 -13.32
CA TYR A 287 -3.08 -17.63 -13.34
C TYR A 287 -2.99 -16.70 -14.56
N LYS A 288 -1.94 -16.80 -15.36
CA LYS A 288 -1.68 -15.91 -16.49
C LYS A 288 -2.79 -15.99 -17.55
N ALA A 289 -3.22 -17.20 -17.90
CA ALA A 289 -4.26 -17.40 -18.91
C ALA A 289 -5.61 -16.77 -18.52
N ALA A 290 -6.04 -16.89 -17.27
CA ALA A 290 -7.27 -16.29 -16.77
C ALA A 290 -7.19 -14.75 -16.82
N ARG A 291 -6.03 -14.18 -16.57
CA ARG A 291 -5.76 -12.76 -16.60
C ARG A 291 -5.79 -12.21 -18.02
N GLU A 292 -5.11 -12.84 -18.97
CA GLU A 292 -5.09 -12.46 -20.38
C GLU A 292 -6.49 -12.49 -21.02
N GLN A 293 -7.36 -13.36 -20.55
CA GLN A 293 -8.76 -13.44 -20.98
C GLN A 293 -9.66 -12.39 -20.31
N GLY A 294 -9.13 -11.58 -19.38
CA GLY A 294 -9.90 -10.58 -18.66
C GLY A 294 -11.00 -11.18 -17.77
N LEU A 295 -10.82 -12.40 -17.31
CA LEU A 295 -11.77 -13.14 -16.46
C LEU A 295 -11.72 -12.65 -15.02
N TYR A 296 -11.85 -11.32 -14.82
CA TYR A 296 -12.09 -10.78 -13.49
C TYR A 296 -13.41 -11.35 -12.95
N PRO A 297 -13.42 -11.85 -11.71
CA PRO A 297 -12.38 -11.82 -10.68
C PRO A 297 -11.53 -13.11 -10.57
N ASN A 298 -11.45 -13.93 -11.62
CA ASN A 298 -10.86 -15.26 -11.61
C ASN A 298 -9.34 -15.28 -11.86
N TYR A 299 -8.63 -14.20 -11.57
CA TYR A 299 -7.18 -14.17 -11.66
C TYR A 299 -6.55 -13.68 -10.36
N LEU A 300 -5.30 -14.06 -10.13
CA LEU A 300 -4.52 -13.57 -9.00
C LEU A 300 -4.38 -12.05 -9.07
N GLN A 301 -4.71 -11.38 -7.95
CA GLN A 301 -4.64 -9.93 -7.82
C GLN A 301 -3.69 -9.52 -6.72
N ILE A 302 -2.89 -8.49 -6.97
CA ILE A 302 -2.04 -7.85 -5.98
C ILE A 302 -2.80 -6.65 -5.42
N SER A 303 -2.88 -6.55 -4.10
CA SER A 303 -3.44 -5.37 -3.42
C SER A 303 -2.40 -4.24 -3.42
N ASN A 304 -2.33 -3.49 -4.52
CA ASN A 304 -1.29 -2.51 -4.79
C ASN A 304 -1.13 -1.44 -3.70
N SER A 305 -2.24 -0.99 -3.12
CA SER A 305 -2.23 0.04 -2.07
C SER A 305 -1.70 -0.47 -0.71
N LYS A 306 -1.42 -1.76 -0.61
CA LYS A 306 -0.96 -2.41 0.62
C LYS A 306 0.41 -3.08 0.48
N ILE A 307 1.10 -2.84 -0.63
CA ILE A 307 2.49 -3.29 -0.77
C ILE A 307 3.32 -2.56 0.29
N ALA A 308 4.18 -3.29 0.99
CA ALA A 308 4.98 -2.75 2.07
C ALA A 308 6.41 -3.33 2.04
N GLN A 309 7.30 -2.77 2.84
CA GLN A 309 8.67 -3.26 2.98
C GLN A 309 9.07 -3.28 4.45
N ILE A 310 9.62 -4.41 4.88
CA ILE A 310 10.25 -4.57 6.20
C ILE A 310 11.72 -4.89 5.93
N ASN A 311 12.63 -3.98 6.22
CA ASN A 311 14.05 -4.08 5.88
C ASN A 311 14.20 -4.44 4.38
N ASP A 312 14.87 -5.56 4.04
CA ASP A 312 15.08 -6.02 2.66
C ASP A 312 13.95 -6.90 2.13
N THR A 313 12.86 -7.07 2.87
CA THR A 313 11.76 -7.97 2.52
C THR A 313 10.53 -7.17 2.08
N TYR A 314 10.07 -7.41 0.87
CA TYR A 314 8.84 -6.83 0.33
C TYR A 314 7.64 -7.72 0.66
N LEU A 315 6.53 -7.10 1.02
CA LEU A 315 5.25 -7.74 1.31
C LEU A 315 4.29 -7.42 0.18
N PHE A 316 3.79 -8.48 -0.47
CA PHE A 316 2.79 -8.38 -1.54
C PHE A 316 1.51 -9.05 -1.09
N PRO A 317 0.53 -8.30 -0.58
CA PRO A 317 -0.79 -8.85 -0.30
C PRO A 317 -1.46 -9.24 -1.61
N ILE A 318 -1.95 -10.47 -1.67
CA ILE A 318 -2.58 -11.04 -2.86
C ILE A 318 -3.95 -11.61 -2.53
N THR A 319 -4.82 -11.59 -3.52
CA THR A 319 -6.06 -12.37 -3.53
C THR A 319 -5.90 -13.49 -4.54
N VAL A 320 -6.03 -14.73 -4.08
CA VAL A 320 -5.84 -15.92 -4.89
C VAL A 320 -7.21 -16.54 -5.17
N PRO A 321 -7.67 -16.60 -6.44
CA PRO A 321 -8.87 -17.32 -6.81
C PRO A 321 -8.62 -18.83 -6.86
N ALA A 322 -9.64 -19.63 -6.64
CA ALA A 322 -9.58 -21.05 -6.95
C ALA A 322 -9.59 -21.25 -8.48
N ILE A 323 -8.59 -21.94 -9.00
CA ILE A 323 -8.42 -22.15 -10.45
C ILE A 323 -9.57 -22.97 -11.06
N ASP A 324 -10.16 -23.89 -10.29
CA ASP A 324 -11.14 -24.88 -10.76
C ASP A 324 -12.61 -24.42 -10.67
N PHE A 325 -12.86 -23.12 -10.49
CA PHE A 325 -14.22 -22.64 -10.30
C PHE A 325 -14.87 -22.15 -11.60
N PRO A 326 -15.78 -22.93 -12.19
CA PRO A 326 -16.54 -22.48 -13.36
C PRO A 326 -17.71 -21.54 -12.99
N ASP A 327 -18.03 -21.37 -11.69
CA ASP A 327 -19.29 -20.78 -11.24
C ASP A 327 -19.05 -19.47 -10.47
N PHE A 328 -19.46 -18.35 -11.07
CA PHE A 328 -19.25 -17.01 -10.55
C PHE A 328 -19.96 -16.77 -9.19
N GLU A 329 -21.08 -17.42 -8.94
CA GLU A 329 -21.84 -17.25 -7.68
C GLU A 329 -21.12 -17.80 -6.45
N LYS A 330 -20.21 -18.76 -6.65
CA LYS A 330 -19.38 -19.34 -5.54
C LYS A 330 -18.03 -18.65 -5.36
N PHE A 331 -17.74 -17.66 -6.15
CA PHE A 331 -16.46 -17.00 -6.20
C PHE A 331 -16.06 -16.36 -4.85
N SER A 332 -16.99 -15.68 -4.17
CA SER A 332 -16.73 -15.03 -2.88
C SER A 332 -16.35 -15.99 -1.75
N GLU A 333 -16.80 -17.25 -1.85
CA GLU A 333 -16.52 -18.28 -0.83
C GLU A 333 -15.14 -18.94 -1.02
N THR A 334 -14.50 -18.74 -2.19
CA THR A 334 -13.28 -19.44 -2.57
C THR A 334 -12.05 -18.54 -2.73
N LEU A 335 -12.25 -17.23 -2.62
CA LEU A 335 -11.13 -16.30 -2.60
C LEU A 335 -10.36 -16.45 -1.29
N SER A 336 -9.07 -16.73 -1.40
CA SER A 336 -8.16 -16.65 -0.27
C SER A 336 -7.31 -15.40 -0.35
N GLN A 337 -7.24 -14.65 0.76
CA GLN A 337 -6.27 -13.57 0.91
C GLN A 337 -5.00 -14.14 1.52
N SER A 338 -3.86 -13.77 0.95
CA SER A 338 -2.56 -14.15 1.46
C SER A 338 -1.56 -13.02 1.27
N THR A 339 -0.34 -13.21 1.73
CA THR A 339 0.75 -12.27 1.53
C THR A 339 2.02 -13.02 1.18
N VAL A 340 2.59 -12.64 0.04
CA VAL A 340 3.89 -13.12 -0.39
C VAL A 340 4.97 -12.21 0.19
N LEU A 341 5.97 -12.80 0.81
CA LEU A 341 7.20 -12.17 1.27
C LEU A 341 8.29 -12.45 0.24
N TYR A 342 8.92 -11.41 -0.26
CA TYR A 342 10.02 -11.53 -1.20
C TYR A 342 11.25 -10.75 -0.73
N ASN A 343 12.37 -11.47 -0.57
CA ASN A 343 13.66 -10.86 -0.28
C ASN A 343 14.57 -11.04 -1.51
N PRO A 344 14.78 -9.99 -2.33
CA PRO A 344 15.56 -10.09 -3.56
C PRO A 344 17.05 -10.31 -3.29
N GLN A 345 17.59 -9.90 -2.15
CA GLN A 345 19.00 -10.09 -1.82
C GLN A 345 19.31 -11.54 -1.47
N LYS A 346 18.36 -12.23 -0.82
CA LYS A 346 18.48 -13.65 -0.44
C LYS A 346 17.85 -14.57 -1.47
N TYR A 347 17.20 -14.04 -2.50
CA TYR A 347 16.39 -14.81 -3.46
C TYR A 347 15.38 -15.72 -2.74
N GLN A 348 14.75 -15.19 -1.71
CA GLN A 348 13.82 -15.94 -0.87
C GLN A 348 12.40 -15.48 -1.10
N VAL A 349 11.54 -16.44 -1.43
CA VAL A 349 10.09 -16.26 -1.57
C VAL A 349 9.40 -17.12 -0.52
N ARG A 350 8.48 -16.53 0.24
CA ARG A 350 7.66 -17.21 1.24
C ARG A 350 6.24 -16.66 1.20
N THR A 351 5.27 -17.44 1.57
CA THR A 351 3.88 -17.00 1.69
C THR A 351 3.38 -17.22 3.11
N LEU A 352 2.75 -16.20 3.70
CA LEU A 352 2.24 -16.29 5.07
C LEU A 352 1.11 -17.31 5.14
N SER A 353 1.17 -18.19 6.14
CA SER A 353 0.09 -19.11 6.46
C SER A 353 -1.08 -18.40 7.15
N GLN A 354 -2.26 -19.00 7.07
CA GLN A 354 -3.43 -18.62 7.83
C GLN A 354 -3.52 -19.42 9.13
N ASP A 355 -3.62 -18.75 10.25
CA ASP A 355 -3.89 -19.41 11.55
C ASP A 355 -5.32 -19.96 11.59
N LYS A 356 -5.46 -21.27 11.76
CA LYS A 356 -6.75 -21.98 11.71
C LYS A 356 -7.70 -21.60 12.85
N ARG A 357 -7.19 -21.07 13.98
CA ARG A 357 -8.02 -20.70 15.14
C ARG A 357 -8.64 -19.33 14.96
N THR A 358 -7.89 -18.40 14.38
CA THR A 358 -8.31 -17.00 14.23
C THR A 358 -8.79 -16.67 12.82
N GLY A 359 -8.45 -17.49 11.83
CA GLY A 359 -8.70 -17.18 10.41
C GLY A 359 -7.82 -16.05 9.86
N ILE A 360 -6.84 -15.56 10.64
CA ILE A 360 -5.97 -14.44 10.26
C ILE A 360 -4.74 -14.97 9.53
N THR A 361 -4.45 -14.40 8.37
CA THR A 361 -3.18 -14.56 7.67
C THR A 361 -2.21 -13.50 8.18
N GLY A 362 -1.04 -13.91 8.67
CA GLY A 362 -0.07 -12.97 9.23
C GLY A 362 1.16 -13.66 9.83
N PHE A 363 2.08 -12.86 10.34
CA PHE A 363 3.24 -13.35 11.07
C PHE A 363 2.82 -14.01 12.39
N VAL A 364 3.32 -15.21 12.64
CA VAL A 364 3.04 -15.92 13.90
C VAL A 364 3.65 -15.14 15.08
N ASN A 365 2.80 -14.61 15.95
CA ASN A 365 3.24 -13.82 17.09
C ASN A 365 3.78 -14.72 18.23
N VAL A 366 5.04 -15.08 18.12
CA VAL A 366 5.78 -15.83 19.16
C VAL A 366 6.43 -14.92 20.21
N LEU A 367 6.34 -13.59 20.06
CA LEU A 367 6.96 -12.64 20.99
C LEU A 367 6.22 -12.59 22.33
N ASP A 368 4.89 -12.66 22.30
CA ASP A 368 4.08 -12.67 23.50
C ASP A 368 2.90 -13.65 23.46
N GLY A 369 2.76 -14.42 22.38
CA GLY A 369 1.68 -15.39 22.22
C GLY A 369 0.34 -14.77 21.80
N GLY A 370 0.34 -13.55 21.28
CA GLY A 370 -0.83 -12.88 20.72
C GLY A 370 -1.36 -13.54 19.45
N ILE A 371 -2.28 -12.85 18.79
CA ILE A 371 -2.81 -13.28 17.49
C ILE A 371 -1.75 -13.08 16.38
N PRO A 372 -1.92 -13.71 15.21
CA PRO A 372 -1.12 -13.40 14.04
C PRO A 372 -1.14 -11.89 13.75
N PHE A 373 0.00 -11.35 13.40
CA PHE A 373 0.19 -9.92 13.16
C PHE A 373 0.38 -9.66 11.67
N TYR A 374 -0.33 -8.67 11.13
CA TYR A 374 -0.12 -8.16 9.80
C TYR A 374 -0.13 -6.62 9.82
N PRO A 375 0.89 -5.93 9.28
CA PRO A 375 0.95 -4.48 9.36
C PRO A 375 -0.05 -3.81 8.42
N ASP A 376 -0.85 -2.88 8.95
CA ASP A 376 -1.63 -1.91 8.18
C ASP A 376 -0.76 -0.70 7.78
N VAL A 377 0.20 -0.33 8.65
CA VAL A 377 1.14 0.76 8.45
C VAL A 377 2.52 0.35 8.95
N ILE A 378 3.56 0.76 8.22
CA ILE A 378 4.95 0.67 8.63
C ILE A 378 5.50 2.09 8.62
N GLU A 379 5.99 2.55 9.77
CA GLU A 379 6.53 3.89 9.95
C GLU A 379 7.77 3.85 10.86
N GLY A 380 8.88 4.41 10.37
CA GLY A 380 10.17 4.34 11.07
C GLY A 380 10.61 2.90 11.32
N ASN A 381 10.93 2.58 12.57
CA ASN A 381 11.30 1.23 13.00
C ASN A 381 10.12 0.45 13.61
N LYS A 382 8.89 0.79 13.26
CA LYS A 382 7.68 0.18 13.82
C LYS A 382 6.69 -0.26 12.76
N MET A 383 5.93 -1.28 13.11
CA MET A 383 4.77 -1.75 12.37
C MET A 383 3.53 -1.60 13.22
N TYR A 384 2.41 -1.30 12.61
CA TYR A 384 1.14 -1.07 13.28
C TYR A 384 0.01 -1.85 12.63
N GLN A 385 -0.85 -2.44 13.45
CA GLN A 385 -2.10 -3.06 13.04
C GLN A 385 -3.24 -2.50 13.88
N VAL A 386 -4.38 -2.23 13.27
CA VAL A 386 -5.57 -1.73 13.97
C VAL A 386 -6.66 -2.78 13.97
N ILE A 387 -7.21 -3.03 15.14
CA ILE A 387 -8.31 -4.00 15.32
C ILE A 387 -9.44 -3.32 16.08
N ASP A 388 -10.67 -3.42 15.59
CA ASP A 388 -11.85 -2.94 16.31
C ASP A 388 -12.01 -3.65 17.67
N ALA A 389 -12.68 -2.98 18.59
CA ALA A 389 -12.76 -3.47 19.98
C ALA A 389 -13.43 -4.84 20.10
N ILE A 390 -14.51 -5.08 19.35
CA ILE A 390 -15.24 -6.35 19.40
C ILE A 390 -14.35 -7.49 18.92
N SER A 391 -13.78 -7.33 17.71
CA SER A 391 -12.83 -8.31 17.16
C SER A 391 -11.61 -8.51 18.05
N PHE A 392 -11.09 -7.44 18.67
CA PHE A 392 -9.96 -7.55 19.59
C PHE A 392 -10.31 -8.37 20.84
N ILE A 393 -11.49 -8.18 21.43
CA ILE A 393 -11.98 -8.95 22.59
C ILE A 393 -12.06 -10.43 22.23
N ASP A 394 -12.72 -10.76 21.10
CA ASP A 394 -12.89 -12.14 20.64
C ASP A 394 -11.55 -12.82 20.35
N LEU A 395 -10.67 -12.14 19.64
CA LEU A 395 -9.34 -12.63 19.30
C LEU A 395 -8.45 -12.80 20.55
N ALA A 396 -8.58 -11.89 21.53
CA ALA A 396 -7.86 -12.03 22.80
C ALA A 396 -8.25 -13.29 23.57
N ALA A 397 -9.49 -13.73 23.48
CA ALA A 397 -9.94 -14.98 24.08
C ALA A 397 -9.23 -16.19 23.49
N LEU A 398 -8.93 -16.15 22.18
CA LEU A 398 -8.22 -17.21 21.45
C LEU A 398 -6.68 -17.11 21.59
N SER A 399 -6.15 -15.97 22.01
CA SER A 399 -4.71 -15.74 22.14
C SER A 399 -4.12 -16.39 23.38
N ASN A 400 -2.80 -16.56 23.40
CA ASN A 400 -2.05 -16.97 24.59
C ASN A 400 -1.39 -15.78 25.30
N SER A 401 -1.53 -14.53 24.78
CA SER A 401 -0.92 -13.33 25.34
C SER A 401 -1.63 -12.85 26.61
N PRO A 402 -0.97 -12.86 27.79
CA PRO A 402 -1.55 -12.24 28.97
C PRO A 402 -1.73 -10.73 28.83
N LYS A 403 -0.86 -10.08 28.06
CA LYS A 403 -0.93 -8.62 27.80
C LYS A 403 -2.18 -8.29 26.98
N MET A 404 -2.42 -9.02 25.88
CA MET A 404 -3.61 -8.85 25.03
C MET A 404 -4.90 -9.06 25.84
N LYS A 405 -4.96 -10.15 26.64
CA LYS A 405 -6.09 -10.43 27.53
C LYS A 405 -6.33 -9.35 28.58
N ALA A 406 -5.26 -8.75 29.12
CA ALA A 406 -5.37 -7.68 30.11
C ALA A 406 -5.96 -6.39 29.50
N VAL A 407 -5.63 -6.09 28.25
CA VAL A 407 -6.22 -4.97 27.49
C VAL A 407 -7.69 -5.26 27.20
N ALA A 408 -8.03 -6.44 26.65
CA ALA A 408 -9.39 -6.82 26.31
C ALA A 408 -10.36 -6.71 27.49
N LYS A 409 -9.92 -7.02 28.72
CA LYS A 409 -10.74 -6.90 29.93
C LYS A 409 -11.17 -5.47 30.26
N LYS A 410 -10.52 -4.46 29.67
CA LYS A 410 -10.82 -3.03 29.92
C LYS A 410 -11.71 -2.44 28.83
N LEU A 411 -11.98 -3.19 27.77
CA LEU A 411 -12.77 -2.75 26.63
C LEU A 411 -14.23 -3.15 26.77
N GLY A 412 -15.10 -2.33 26.24
CA GLY A 412 -16.49 -2.65 25.93
C GLY A 412 -16.72 -2.73 24.42
N GLU A 413 -17.89 -3.20 24.01
CA GLU A 413 -18.26 -3.34 22.59
C GLU A 413 -18.22 -2.01 21.82
N GLU A 414 -18.48 -0.89 22.50
CA GLU A 414 -18.47 0.47 21.92
C GLU A 414 -17.11 1.18 22.10
N SER A 415 -16.09 0.48 22.57
CA SER A 415 -14.75 1.06 22.70
C SER A 415 -14.14 1.35 21.34
N ASN A 416 -13.28 2.35 21.30
CA ASN A 416 -12.44 2.62 20.15
C ASN A 416 -11.51 1.43 19.84
N PRO A 417 -10.98 1.33 18.61
CA PRO A 417 -10.05 0.29 18.22
C PRO A 417 -8.81 0.21 19.12
N VAL A 418 -8.14 -0.92 19.04
CA VAL A 418 -6.83 -1.14 19.63
C VAL A 418 -5.77 -1.09 18.53
N VAL A 419 -4.74 -0.29 18.74
CA VAL A 419 -3.54 -0.29 17.90
C VAL A 419 -2.54 -1.30 18.46
N ILE A 420 -2.15 -2.26 17.64
CA ILE A 420 -1.05 -3.18 17.95
C ILE A 420 0.21 -2.58 17.35
N GLU A 421 1.16 -2.20 18.20
CA GLU A 421 2.47 -1.67 17.82
C GLU A 421 3.51 -2.77 17.95
N VAL A 422 4.32 -2.94 16.91
CA VAL A 422 5.42 -3.91 16.86
C VAL A 422 6.70 -3.17 16.53
N THR A 423 7.73 -3.32 17.39
CA THR A 423 9.05 -2.73 17.17
C THR A 423 9.91 -3.65 16.33
N LEU A 424 10.44 -3.15 15.22
CA LEU A 424 11.34 -3.89 14.34
C LEU A 424 12.72 -4.12 14.99
N LYS A 425 13.45 -5.06 14.45
CA LYS A 425 14.87 -5.24 14.70
C LYS A 425 15.68 -4.21 13.91
N ASP A 426 16.79 -3.79 14.49
CA ASP A 426 17.79 -2.95 13.80
C ASP A 426 18.46 -3.71 12.64
#